data_6d98c6dd4a7daeb70b813b4b9b8b2499
#
_entry.id   6d98c6dd4a7daeb70b813b4b9b8b2499
#
_cell.length_a   1.000
_cell.length_b   1.000
_cell.length_c   1.000
_cell.angle_alpha   90.00
_cell.angle_beta   90.00
_cell.angle_gamma   90.00
#
_symmetry.space_group_name_H-M   'P 1'
#
loop_
_entity.id
_entity.type
_entity.pdbx_description
1 polymer ?
#
loop_
_entity_poly.entity_id
_entity_poly.type
_entity_poly.pdbx_seq_one_letter_code
_entity_poly.pdbx_strand_id
1 'polypeptide(L)'
;MPTPQFILDLRQQIGHRPLWLIGATGVIWRDVQDESYEGSGPAHTGGNALGRVASDDGGSSSGVSGCVMSDEPDREVLNDSDRAAQPGVVWAEQEERGSTSLQILLVRRADSGAWTPVCGIVEPGERPDHTIVREALEEAQVHVVVDRYLAVDVDDPLTYPNGDQCQFLNHVFSCRWVDGQARVGDDESSQVRWFDIDELPALSVRHRAAVELALAPPRGAVLGLLH
;
A
#
# COMPACT_ATOMS: atom_id res chain seq x y z
N MET A 1 -12.65 10.88 3.72
CA MET A 1 -12.03 11.44 4.95
C MET A 1 -12.03 12.95 4.85
N PRO A 2 -12.47 13.69 5.89
CA PRO A 2 -12.32 15.13 5.88
C PRO A 2 -10.84 15.49 5.77
N THR A 3 -10.52 16.56 5.06
CA THR A 3 -9.14 17.05 4.94
C THR A 3 -8.46 17.04 6.32
N PRO A 4 -7.29 16.37 6.48
CA PRO A 4 -6.63 16.26 7.77
C PRO A 4 -6.40 17.63 8.45
N GLN A 5 -6.55 17.69 9.78
CA GLN A 5 -6.48 18.92 10.53
C GLN A 5 -5.19 19.71 10.30
N PHE A 6 -4.05 19.02 10.20
CA PHE A 6 -2.76 19.69 9.95
C PHE A 6 -2.72 20.44 8.60
N ILE A 7 -3.45 19.96 7.58
CA ILE A 7 -3.56 20.63 6.29
C ILE A 7 -4.43 21.89 6.44
N LEU A 8 -5.55 21.80 7.17
CA LEU A 8 -6.41 22.96 7.44
C LEU A 8 -5.62 24.05 8.17
N ASP A 9 -4.80 23.68 9.14
CA ASP A 9 -3.97 24.61 9.89
C ASP A 9 -2.89 25.26 9.00
N LEU A 10 -2.26 24.48 8.13
CA LEU A 10 -1.33 25.04 7.13
C LEU A 10 -2.03 26.00 6.17
N ARG A 11 -3.21 25.64 5.66
CA ARG A 11 -3.99 26.47 4.74
C ARG A 11 -4.38 27.82 5.33
N GLN A 12 -4.67 27.89 6.64
CA GLN A 12 -4.90 29.16 7.33
C GLN A 12 -3.71 30.11 7.24
N GLN A 13 -2.48 29.60 7.18
CA GLN A 13 -1.26 30.39 7.14
C GLN A 13 -0.80 30.73 5.72
N ILE A 14 -0.94 29.77 4.79
CA ILE A 14 -0.36 29.89 3.44
C ILE A 14 -1.41 30.10 2.34
N GLY A 15 -2.71 30.01 2.66
CA GLY A 15 -3.79 30.06 1.67
C GLY A 15 -3.68 28.91 0.66
N HIS A 16 -3.91 29.19 -0.62
CA HIS A 16 -3.94 28.18 -1.69
C HIS A 16 -2.57 27.86 -2.31
N ARG A 17 -1.47 28.30 -1.70
CA ARG A 17 -0.12 28.02 -2.22
C ARG A 17 0.13 26.52 -2.31
N PRO A 18 1.00 26.08 -3.25
CA PRO A 18 1.32 24.66 -3.41
C PRO A 18 1.82 24.03 -2.12
N LEU A 19 1.25 22.87 -1.78
CA LEU A 19 1.71 22.01 -0.70
C LEU A 19 2.37 20.76 -1.31
N TRP A 20 3.51 20.38 -0.75
CA TRP A 20 4.14 19.11 -0.98
C TRP A 20 3.70 18.15 0.12
N LEU A 21 3.02 17.08 -0.27
CA LEU A 21 2.38 16.14 0.64
C LEU A 21 2.89 14.71 0.40
N ILE A 22 2.76 13.87 1.39
CA ILE A 22 3.02 12.44 1.25
C ILE A 22 1.66 11.76 1.09
N GLY A 23 1.53 10.98 0.02
CA GLY A 23 0.35 10.15 -0.26
C GLY A 23 0.66 8.67 -0.11
N ALA A 24 -0.37 7.88 0.10
CA ALA A 24 -0.30 6.44 0.04
C ALA A 24 -1.46 5.89 -0.81
N THR A 25 -1.19 4.86 -1.61
CA THR A 25 -2.15 4.15 -2.46
C THR A 25 -2.08 2.67 -2.16
N GLY A 26 -3.19 2.04 -1.83
CA GLY A 26 -3.31 0.62 -1.55
C GLY A 26 -4.12 -0.11 -2.62
N VAL A 27 -3.49 -0.99 -3.38
CA VAL A 27 -4.18 -1.95 -4.24
C VAL A 27 -4.58 -3.14 -3.37
N ILE A 28 -5.85 -3.18 -2.98
CA ILE A 28 -6.40 -4.21 -2.12
C ILE A 28 -6.97 -5.34 -2.98
N TRP A 29 -6.51 -6.54 -2.76
CA TRP A 29 -6.93 -7.71 -3.52
C TRP A 29 -7.39 -8.85 -2.63
N ARG A 30 -8.24 -9.73 -3.17
CA ARG A 30 -8.65 -10.98 -2.55
C ARG A 30 -8.76 -12.09 -3.59
N ASP A 31 -8.69 -13.32 -3.11
CA ASP A 31 -9.03 -14.52 -3.87
C ASP A 31 -10.53 -14.84 -3.68
N VAL A 32 -11.27 -15.11 -4.74
CA VAL A 32 -12.72 -15.38 -4.66
C VAL A 32 -13.03 -16.64 -3.84
N GLN A 33 -12.05 -17.53 -3.62
CA GLN A 33 -12.25 -18.67 -2.73
C GLN A 33 -12.33 -18.28 -1.25
N ASP A 34 -11.92 -17.05 -0.88
CA ASP A 34 -12.01 -16.56 0.51
C ASP A 34 -13.46 -16.23 0.96
N GLU A 35 -14.43 -16.18 0.05
CA GLU A 35 -15.84 -15.92 0.41
C GLU A 35 -16.50 -17.08 1.20
N SER A 36 -15.91 -18.27 1.24
CA SER A 36 -16.47 -19.42 1.96
C SER A 36 -16.31 -19.35 3.49
N TYR A 37 -15.69 -18.30 4.03
CA TYR A 37 -15.51 -18.09 5.47
C TYR A 37 -16.63 -17.27 6.14
N GLU A 38 -17.80 -17.18 5.53
CA GLU A 38 -18.98 -16.66 6.21
C GLU A 38 -19.53 -17.72 7.19
N GLY A 39 -19.10 -17.65 8.43
CA GLY A 39 -19.91 -18.12 9.55
C GLY A 39 -19.58 -19.47 10.18
N SER A 40 -18.38 -19.61 10.74
CA SER A 40 -18.20 -20.45 11.94
C SER A 40 -17.03 -19.92 12.80
N GLY A 41 -17.26 -18.81 13.48
CA GLY A 41 -16.36 -18.37 14.54
C GLY A 41 -16.37 -19.40 15.67
N PRO A 42 -15.19 -19.85 16.16
CA PRO A 42 -15.17 -20.64 17.39
C PRO A 42 -15.65 -19.79 18.56
N ALA A 43 -16.63 -20.29 19.29
CA ALA A 43 -17.07 -19.73 20.55
C ALA A 43 -15.87 -19.63 21.50
N HIS A 44 -15.41 -18.43 21.79
CA HIS A 44 -14.44 -18.19 22.85
C HIS A 44 -15.07 -18.45 24.20
N THR A 45 -14.84 -19.66 24.72
CA THR A 45 -14.96 -19.94 26.14
C THR A 45 -13.79 -19.28 26.86
N GLY A 46 -14.11 -18.38 27.78
CA GLY A 46 -13.14 -17.65 28.58
C GLY A 46 -12.20 -18.54 29.37
N GLY A 47 -10.95 -18.11 29.45
CA GLY A 47 -9.94 -18.66 30.34
C GLY A 47 -9.00 -17.53 30.75
N ASN A 48 -9.27 -17.00 31.94
CA ASN A 48 -8.42 -16.06 32.68
C ASN A 48 -7.06 -16.69 32.98
N ALA A 49 -5.96 -16.07 32.57
CA ALA A 49 -4.66 -16.32 33.19
C ALA A 49 -3.86 -15.01 33.26
N LEU A 50 -3.87 -14.41 34.45
CA LEU A 50 -2.97 -13.36 34.89
C LEU A 50 -1.51 -13.90 34.91
N GLY A 51 -0.65 -13.33 34.13
CA GLY A 51 0.81 -13.50 34.21
C GLY A 51 1.48 -12.15 34.47
N ARG A 52 1.86 -11.89 35.71
CA ARG A 52 2.74 -10.79 36.11
C ARG A 52 4.09 -10.94 35.39
N VAL A 53 4.59 -9.86 34.82
CA VAL A 53 6.02 -9.73 34.48
C VAL A 53 6.58 -8.53 35.24
N ALA A 54 7.67 -8.80 35.92
CA ALA A 54 8.38 -7.90 36.82
C ALA A 54 9.13 -6.82 36.03
N SER A 55 9.17 -5.65 36.61
CA SER A 55 10.04 -4.53 36.30
C SER A 55 11.49 -4.87 36.66
N ASP A 56 12.43 -4.56 35.78
CA ASP A 56 13.84 -4.40 36.15
C ASP A 56 14.36 -3.09 35.53
N ASP A 57 14.81 -2.25 36.46
CA ASP A 57 15.50 -0.97 36.21
C ASP A 57 16.99 -1.23 35.94
N GLY A 58 17.58 -0.38 35.10
CA GLY A 58 19.00 -0.13 35.30
C GLY A 58 19.86 0.14 34.05
N GLY A 59 20.31 1.37 33.90
CA GLY A 59 21.70 1.64 33.52
C GLY A 59 22.00 2.26 32.15
N SER A 60 22.08 3.55 32.14
CA SER A 60 22.99 4.47 31.47
C SER A 60 24.22 3.86 30.74
N SER A 61 24.47 4.25 29.46
CA SER A 61 25.67 5.03 29.12
C SER A 61 25.75 5.39 27.64
N SER A 62 26.16 6.61 27.41
CA SER A 62 26.56 7.30 26.20
C SER A 62 27.66 6.57 25.39
N GLY A 63 27.54 6.70 24.04
CA GLY A 63 28.63 6.35 23.14
C GLY A 63 28.33 6.76 21.72
N VAL A 64 28.64 8.03 21.36
CA VAL A 64 28.75 8.48 19.98
C VAL A 64 30.04 7.89 19.43
N SER A 65 29.98 7.07 18.39
CA SER A 65 31.14 6.66 17.63
C SER A 65 30.93 6.93 16.15
N GLY A 66 31.87 7.70 15.60
CA GLY A 66 31.86 8.21 14.25
C GLY A 66 31.98 7.12 13.19
N CYS A 67 31.35 7.35 12.07
CA CYS A 67 31.49 6.59 10.85
C CYS A 67 32.80 6.97 10.19
N VAL A 68 33.76 6.05 10.19
CA VAL A 68 35.01 6.15 9.43
C VAL A 68 34.79 5.46 8.10
N MET A 69 34.91 6.21 7.01
CA MET A 69 34.99 5.64 5.66
C MET A 69 36.34 4.93 5.52
N SER A 70 36.35 3.69 5.14
CA SER A 70 37.49 2.92 4.71
C SER A 70 37.42 2.55 3.25
N ASP A 71 38.51 2.76 2.57
CA ASP A 71 38.83 2.64 1.17
C ASP A 71 38.40 1.30 0.52
N GLU A 72 37.99 1.38 -0.73
CA GLU A 72 37.81 0.24 -1.63
C GLU A 72 39.16 -0.41 -1.98
N PRO A 73 39.18 -1.72 -2.23
CA PRO A 73 40.13 -2.31 -3.14
C PRO A 73 39.47 -2.93 -4.39
N ASP A 74 40.03 -2.54 -5.52
CA ASP A 74 40.17 -3.21 -6.82
C ASP A 74 39.10 -4.20 -7.29
N ARG A 75 38.37 -3.73 -8.30
CA ARG A 75 37.50 -4.50 -9.16
C ARG A 75 38.33 -5.32 -10.16
N GLU A 76 38.45 -6.60 -9.90
CA GLU A 76 38.87 -7.55 -10.94
C GLU A 76 37.82 -7.66 -12.05
N VAL A 77 38.25 -7.37 -13.26
CA VAL A 77 37.50 -7.55 -14.50
C VAL A 77 37.51 -9.05 -14.81
N LEU A 78 36.40 -9.75 -14.57
CA LEU A 78 36.23 -11.14 -14.99
C LEU A 78 35.95 -11.21 -16.48
N ASN A 79 36.77 -11.97 -17.16
CA ASN A 79 36.77 -12.24 -18.60
C ASN A 79 35.60 -13.12 -19.02
N ASP A 80 35.01 -12.79 -20.17
CA ASP A 80 33.74 -13.29 -20.73
C ASP A 80 33.87 -14.67 -21.47
N SER A 81 34.65 -15.62 -20.95
CA SER A 81 34.92 -16.88 -21.63
C SER A 81 34.52 -18.18 -20.92
N ASP A 82 33.85 -18.12 -19.76
CA ASP A 82 33.40 -19.34 -19.05
C ASP A 82 31.87 -19.46 -18.96
N ARG A 83 31.20 -19.35 -20.12
CA ARG A 83 29.77 -19.68 -20.24
C ARG A 83 29.61 -21.17 -20.58
N ALA A 84 29.93 -22.03 -19.61
CA ALA A 84 29.56 -23.44 -19.72
C ALA A 84 28.05 -23.59 -19.55
N ALA A 85 27.43 -24.26 -20.54
CA ALA A 85 26.01 -24.57 -20.58
C ALA A 85 25.56 -25.29 -19.29
N GLN A 86 24.67 -24.69 -18.53
CA GLN A 86 23.95 -25.35 -17.45
C GLN A 86 22.77 -26.15 -18.04
N PRO A 87 22.53 -27.40 -17.60
CA PRO A 87 21.41 -28.19 -18.08
C PRO A 87 20.09 -27.58 -17.71
N GLY A 88 19.15 -27.63 -18.65
CA GLY A 88 17.86 -26.98 -18.62
C GLY A 88 17.12 -27.09 -17.28
N VAL A 89 16.77 -25.93 -16.72
CA VAL A 89 15.73 -25.85 -15.71
C VAL A 89 14.43 -26.19 -16.41
N VAL A 90 13.97 -27.41 -16.20
CA VAL A 90 12.60 -27.83 -16.52
C VAL A 90 11.70 -26.98 -15.64
N TRP A 91 10.99 -26.03 -16.24
CA TRP A 91 9.92 -25.31 -15.57
C TRP A 91 8.90 -26.36 -15.16
N ALA A 92 8.76 -26.57 -13.85
CA ALA A 92 7.70 -27.42 -13.32
C ALA A 92 6.39 -27.01 -14.01
N GLU A 93 5.71 -28.00 -14.57
CA GLU A 93 4.39 -27.88 -15.16
C GLU A 93 3.52 -27.05 -14.21
N GLN A 94 2.92 -25.97 -14.75
CA GLN A 94 1.92 -25.22 -14.04
C GLN A 94 0.80 -26.23 -13.70
N GLU A 95 0.77 -26.65 -12.44
CA GLU A 95 -0.43 -27.25 -11.90
C GLU A 95 -1.56 -26.30 -12.28
N GLU A 96 -2.57 -26.78 -12.98
CA GLU A 96 -3.82 -26.08 -13.26
C GLU A 96 -4.36 -25.61 -11.91
N ARG A 97 -4.02 -24.38 -11.52
CA ARG A 97 -4.73 -23.70 -10.44
C ARG A 97 -6.15 -23.61 -10.94
N GLY A 98 -7.04 -24.36 -10.29
CA GLY A 98 -8.47 -24.20 -10.50
C GLY A 98 -8.74 -22.70 -10.58
N SER A 99 -9.59 -22.27 -11.52
CA SER A 99 -9.86 -20.87 -11.85
C SER A 99 -10.19 -20.07 -10.59
N THR A 100 -9.17 -19.61 -9.90
CA THR A 100 -9.24 -18.67 -8.80
C THR A 100 -9.33 -17.29 -9.42
N SER A 101 -10.51 -16.70 -9.35
CA SER A 101 -10.73 -15.33 -9.81
C SER A 101 -10.19 -14.39 -8.73
N LEU A 102 -9.21 -13.55 -9.09
CA LEU A 102 -8.73 -12.46 -8.23
C LEU A 102 -9.62 -11.24 -8.38
N GLN A 103 -9.93 -10.60 -7.27
CA GLN A 103 -10.71 -9.36 -7.24
C GLN A 103 -9.89 -8.23 -6.62
N ILE A 104 -10.12 -7.02 -7.15
CA ILE A 104 -9.55 -5.77 -6.65
C ILE A 104 -10.67 -4.92 -6.04
N LEU A 105 -10.44 -4.40 -4.84
CA LEU A 105 -11.33 -3.43 -4.22
C LEU A 105 -11.04 -2.04 -4.77
N LEU A 106 -12.11 -1.39 -5.24
CA LEU A 106 -12.05 0.00 -5.68
C LEU A 106 -13.12 0.81 -4.96
N VAL A 107 -12.79 2.06 -4.73
CA VAL A 107 -13.70 3.09 -4.22
C VAL A 107 -14.07 4.05 -5.35
N ARG A 108 -15.31 4.52 -5.36
CA ARG A 108 -15.75 5.53 -6.32
C ARG A 108 -15.82 6.88 -5.63
N ARG A 109 -14.96 7.78 -6.02
CA ARG A 109 -14.89 9.11 -5.43
C ARG A 109 -16.22 9.88 -5.59
N ALA A 110 -16.65 10.53 -4.52
CA ALA A 110 -17.87 11.33 -4.53
C ALA A 110 -17.72 12.62 -5.34
N ASP A 111 -16.51 13.21 -5.36
CA ASP A 111 -16.21 14.48 -6.03
C ASP A 111 -16.12 14.37 -7.56
N SER A 112 -15.46 13.33 -8.07
CA SER A 112 -15.16 13.16 -9.50
C SER A 112 -15.93 12.01 -10.15
N GLY A 113 -16.48 11.10 -9.35
CA GLY A 113 -17.11 9.87 -9.82
C GLY A 113 -16.12 8.86 -10.40
N ALA A 114 -14.81 9.11 -10.30
CA ALA A 114 -13.77 8.21 -10.77
C ALA A 114 -13.62 7.01 -9.82
N TRP A 115 -13.32 5.84 -10.39
CA TRP A 115 -12.89 4.67 -9.62
C TRP A 115 -11.39 4.74 -9.34
N THR A 116 -10.99 4.48 -8.10
CA THR A 116 -9.60 4.48 -7.65
C THR A 116 -9.35 3.34 -6.67
N PRO A 117 -8.10 2.86 -6.53
CA PRO A 117 -7.70 2.15 -5.33
C PRO A 117 -7.95 3.02 -4.09
N VAL A 118 -7.89 2.44 -2.91
CA VAL A 118 -7.91 3.22 -1.65
C VAL A 118 -6.68 4.10 -1.58
N CYS A 119 -6.88 5.39 -1.28
CA CYS A 119 -5.82 6.40 -1.25
C CYS A 119 -5.98 7.30 -0.03
N GLY A 120 -4.88 7.70 0.58
CA GLY A 120 -4.92 8.63 1.70
C GLY A 120 -3.70 9.53 1.80
N ILE A 121 -3.85 10.57 2.62
CA ILE A 121 -2.76 11.46 2.99
C ILE A 121 -2.08 10.90 4.24
N VAL A 122 -0.76 10.77 4.18
CA VAL A 122 0.04 10.36 5.33
C VAL A 122 0.07 11.49 6.34
N GLU A 123 -0.38 11.21 7.56
CA GLU A 123 -0.39 12.19 8.63
C GLU A 123 0.99 12.35 9.29
N PRO A 124 1.27 13.51 9.92
CA PRO A 124 2.54 13.71 10.63
C PRO A 124 2.78 12.63 11.71
N GLY A 125 3.89 11.89 11.56
CA GLY A 125 4.26 10.79 12.44
C GLY A 125 3.70 9.43 12.04
N GLU A 126 2.83 9.37 11.03
CA GLU A 126 2.30 8.13 10.48
C GLU A 126 3.27 7.53 9.45
N ARG A 127 3.29 6.21 9.33
CA ARG A 127 4.00 5.52 8.24
C ARG A 127 3.04 5.28 7.07
N PRO A 128 3.51 5.42 5.80
CA PRO A 128 2.64 5.25 4.64
C PRO A 128 1.90 3.90 4.55
N ASP A 129 2.50 2.82 5.03
CA ASP A 129 1.85 1.51 5.10
C ASP A 129 0.74 1.45 6.16
N HIS A 130 0.88 2.16 7.28
CA HIS A 130 -0.17 2.29 8.29
C HIS A 130 -1.32 3.17 7.78
N THR A 131 -1.01 4.21 7.00
CA THR A 131 -2.02 5.04 6.33
C THR A 131 -2.99 4.17 5.53
N ILE A 132 -2.47 3.24 4.69
CA ILE A 132 -3.34 2.39 3.87
C ILE A 132 -4.21 1.46 4.70
N VAL A 133 -3.70 0.93 5.81
CA VAL A 133 -4.51 0.10 6.72
C VAL A 133 -5.65 0.92 7.34
N ARG A 134 -5.38 2.15 7.77
CA ARG A 134 -6.38 3.07 8.32
C ARG A 134 -7.42 3.46 7.25
N GLU A 135 -6.98 3.90 6.08
CA GLU A 135 -7.85 4.32 4.99
C GLU A 135 -8.75 3.19 4.48
N ALA A 136 -8.22 1.96 4.39
CA ALA A 136 -9.03 0.80 4.00
C ALA A 136 -10.19 0.56 4.98
N LEU A 137 -9.96 0.78 6.27
CA LEU A 137 -11.02 0.68 7.27
C LEU A 137 -11.97 1.88 7.21
N GLU A 138 -11.46 3.10 7.05
CA GLU A 138 -12.26 4.33 7.05
C GLU A 138 -13.13 4.45 5.79
N GLU A 139 -12.53 4.32 4.59
CA GLU A 139 -13.25 4.48 3.32
C GLU A 139 -14.09 3.26 2.91
N ALA A 140 -13.56 2.04 3.18
CA ALA A 140 -14.11 0.82 2.61
C ALA A 140 -14.60 -0.21 3.64
N GLN A 141 -14.40 0.02 4.94
CA GLN A 141 -14.80 -0.85 6.05
C GLN A 141 -14.22 -2.28 5.95
N VAL A 142 -13.01 -2.40 5.43
CA VAL A 142 -12.28 -3.67 5.31
C VAL A 142 -10.98 -3.64 6.10
N HIS A 143 -10.59 -4.80 6.64
CA HIS A 143 -9.29 -5.01 7.24
C HIS A 143 -8.34 -5.61 6.23
N VAL A 144 -7.14 -5.06 6.17
CA VAL A 144 -6.10 -5.47 5.20
C VAL A 144 -4.76 -5.64 5.87
N VAL A 145 -3.92 -6.45 5.24
CA VAL A 145 -2.49 -6.56 5.56
C VAL A 145 -1.70 -6.08 4.37
N VAL A 146 -0.75 -5.17 4.62
CA VAL A 146 0.19 -4.74 3.59
C VAL A 146 1.11 -5.91 3.24
N ASP A 147 1.04 -6.34 2.00
CA ASP A 147 1.77 -7.48 1.46
C ASP A 147 3.12 -7.05 0.89
N ARG A 148 3.12 -6.01 0.06
CA ARG A 148 4.33 -5.52 -0.62
C ARG A 148 4.33 -4.01 -0.81
N TYR A 149 5.52 -3.43 -0.74
CA TYR A 149 5.78 -2.09 -1.26
C TYR A 149 6.06 -2.18 -2.76
N LEU A 150 5.26 -1.50 -3.57
CA LEU A 150 5.29 -1.62 -5.03
C LEU A 150 6.12 -0.52 -5.69
N ALA A 151 5.85 0.74 -5.31
CA ALA A 151 6.47 1.88 -5.96
C ALA A 151 6.46 3.14 -5.08
N VAL A 152 7.34 4.07 -5.42
CA VAL A 152 7.22 5.49 -5.06
C VAL A 152 7.23 6.32 -6.34
N ASP A 153 6.33 7.32 -6.40
CA ASP A 153 6.19 8.19 -7.56
C ASP A 153 5.80 9.60 -7.16
N VAL A 154 6.07 10.56 -8.01
CA VAL A 154 5.65 11.95 -7.83
C VAL A 154 4.44 12.21 -8.73
N ASP A 155 3.33 12.57 -8.10
CA ASP A 155 2.10 12.90 -8.83
C ASP A 155 2.26 14.20 -9.61
N ASP A 156 1.49 14.36 -10.69
CA ASP A 156 1.34 15.66 -11.33
C ASP A 156 0.75 16.67 -10.34
N PRO A 157 1.15 17.96 -10.46
CA PRO A 157 0.55 19.02 -9.65
C PRO A 157 -0.98 19.06 -9.83
N LEU A 158 -1.70 19.07 -8.73
CA LEU A 158 -3.15 19.07 -8.68
C LEU A 158 -3.67 20.41 -8.16
N THR A 159 -4.74 20.91 -8.79
CA THR A 159 -5.50 22.06 -8.27
C THR A 159 -6.93 21.62 -8.00
N TYR A 160 -7.36 21.75 -6.77
CA TYR A 160 -8.73 21.44 -6.35
C TYR A 160 -9.72 22.54 -6.74
N PRO A 161 -11.03 22.25 -6.81
CA PRO A 161 -12.04 23.26 -7.17
C PRO A 161 -12.07 24.49 -6.26
N ASN A 162 -11.66 24.37 -5.00
CA ASN A 162 -11.53 25.47 -4.05
C ASN A 162 -10.26 26.32 -4.27
N GLY A 163 -9.43 26.00 -5.26
CA GLY A 163 -8.18 26.68 -5.58
C GLY A 163 -6.95 26.18 -4.85
N ASP A 164 -7.08 25.19 -3.96
CA ASP A 164 -5.94 24.59 -3.28
C ASP A 164 -5.05 23.85 -4.26
N GLN A 165 -3.75 24.07 -4.15
CA GLN A 165 -2.75 23.39 -4.98
C GLN A 165 -1.94 22.43 -4.12
N CYS A 166 -1.69 21.24 -4.66
CA CYS A 166 -0.83 20.26 -4.02
C CYS A 166 -0.13 19.38 -5.04
N GLN A 167 0.91 18.72 -4.58
CA GLN A 167 1.61 17.65 -5.29
C GLN A 167 2.00 16.58 -4.28
N PHE A 168 1.92 15.31 -4.66
CA PHE A 168 2.17 14.20 -3.75
C PHE A 168 3.43 13.44 -4.14
N LEU A 169 4.24 13.11 -3.12
CA LEU A 169 5.11 11.95 -3.16
C LEU A 169 4.27 10.75 -2.72
N ASN A 170 3.91 9.90 -3.64
CA ASN A 170 2.96 8.83 -3.41
C ASN A 170 3.66 7.47 -3.24
N HIS A 171 3.34 6.77 -2.16
CA HIS A 171 3.79 5.43 -1.88
C HIS A 171 2.72 4.42 -2.26
N VAL A 172 3.06 3.41 -3.06
CA VAL A 172 2.11 2.43 -3.58
C VAL A 172 2.36 1.06 -2.95
N PHE A 173 1.29 0.43 -2.46
CA PHE A 173 1.33 -0.85 -1.78
C PHE A 173 0.37 -1.86 -2.41
N SER A 174 0.76 -3.14 -2.38
CA SER A 174 -0.14 -4.28 -2.52
C SER A 174 -0.64 -4.68 -1.14
N CYS A 175 -1.95 -4.84 -1.01
CA CYS A 175 -2.58 -5.19 0.25
C CYS A 175 -3.51 -6.38 0.04
N ARG A 176 -3.44 -7.36 0.94
CA ARG A 176 -4.35 -8.49 0.95
C ARG A 176 -5.51 -8.21 1.90
N TRP A 177 -6.73 -8.42 1.42
CA TRP A 177 -7.93 -8.41 2.28
C TRP A 177 -7.83 -9.52 3.33
N VAL A 178 -8.27 -9.23 4.54
CA VAL A 178 -8.29 -10.17 5.67
C VAL A 178 -9.72 -10.48 6.08
N ASP A 179 -10.49 -9.43 6.35
CA ASP A 179 -11.91 -9.53 6.72
C ASP A 179 -12.64 -8.20 6.51
N GLY A 180 -13.91 -8.16 6.87
CA GLY A 180 -14.76 -6.99 6.73
C GLY A 180 -15.56 -7.02 5.43
N GLN A 181 -16.76 -6.46 5.50
CA GLN A 181 -17.64 -6.34 4.34
C GLN A 181 -17.41 -5.00 3.64
N ALA A 182 -16.99 -5.05 2.38
CA ALA A 182 -16.75 -3.86 1.58
C ALA A 182 -18.03 -3.00 1.45
N ARG A 183 -17.97 -1.79 1.99
CA ARG A 183 -19.06 -0.81 1.95
C ARG A 183 -18.50 0.59 2.15
N VAL A 184 -19.26 1.58 1.73
CA VAL A 184 -18.91 3.00 1.95
C VAL A 184 -18.80 3.26 3.45
N GLY A 185 -17.65 3.75 3.88
CA GLY A 185 -17.35 4.05 5.28
C GLY A 185 -17.43 5.53 5.64
N ASP A 186 -17.26 6.43 4.64
CA ASP A 186 -17.28 7.87 4.81
C ASP A 186 -18.00 8.58 3.66
N ASP A 187 -17.95 9.91 3.64
CA ASP A 187 -18.60 10.76 2.63
C ASP A 187 -17.74 11.09 1.40
N GLU A 188 -16.47 10.68 1.38
CA GLU A 188 -15.57 10.87 0.24
C GLU A 188 -15.83 9.85 -0.87
N SER A 189 -16.36 8.69 -0.52
CA SER A 189 -16.69 7.62 -1.45
C SER A 189 -18.20 7.49 -1.63
N SER A 190 -18.63 7.41 -2.89
CA SER A 190 -20.04 7.16 -3.24
C SER A 190 -20.38 5.67 -3.41
N GLN A 191 -19.38 4.86 -3.70
CA GLN A 191 -19.48 3.41 -3.83
C GLN A 191 -18.17 2.74 -3.46
N VAL A 192 -18.27 1.50 -2.95
CA VAL A 192 -17.13 0.59 -2.72
C VAL A 192 -17.50 -0.75 -3.33
N ARG A 193 -16.60 -1.33 -4.11
CA ARG A 193 -16.93 -2.54 -4.86
C ARG A 193 -15.71 -3.39 -5.17
N TRP A 194 -15.87 -4.71 -5.11
CA TRP A 194 -14.96 -5.69 -5.65
C TRP A 194 -15.18 -5.82 -7.16
N PHE A 195 -14.10 -5.89 -7.92
CA PHE A 195 -14.09 -6.09 -9.36
C PHE A 195 -13.17 -7.25 -9.70
N ASP A 196 -13.61 -8.13 -10.58
CA ASP A 196 -12.73 -9.12 -11.16
C ASP A 196 -11.61 -8.42 -11.96
N ILE A 197 -10.42 -8.96 -11.93
CA ILE A 197 -9.25 -8.33 -12.60
C ILE A 197 -9.45 -8.15 -14.10
N ASP A 198 -10.28 -9.00 -14.71
CA ASP A 198 -10.60 -8.96 -16.14
C ASP A 198 -11.74 -7.97 -16.46
N GLU A 199 -12.47 -7.46 -15.45
CA GLU A 199 -13.61 -6.57 -15.59
C GLU A 199 -13.43 -5.23 -14.86
N LEU A 200 -12.20 -4.77 -14.73
CA LEU A 200 -11.91 -3.50 -14.06
C LEU A 200 -12.55 -2.31 -14.79
N PRO A 201 -13.13 -1.35 -14.06
CA PRO A 201 -13.66 -0.13 -14.65
C PRO A 201 -12.52 0.73 -15.24
N ALA A 202 -12.88 1.81 -15.91
CA ALA A 202 -11.89 2.79 -16.37
C ALA A 202 -11.14 3.37 -15.15
N LEU A 203 -9.83 3.17 -15.13
CA LEU A 203 -8.90 3.73 -14.16
C LEU A 203 -8.01 4.76 -14.83
N SER A 204 -7.49 5.73 -14.08
CA SER A 204 -6.39 6.58 -14.56
C SER A 204 -5.20 5.70 -14.92
N VAL A 205 -4.34 6.17 -15.83
CA VAL A 205 -3.14 5.44 -16.28
C VAL A 205 -2.30 5.00 -15.09
N ARG A 206 -2.14 5.86 -14.11
CA ARG A 206 -1.39 5.63 -12.88
C ARG A 206 -2.00 4.55 -11.98
N HIS A 207 -3.32 4.62 -11.74
CA HIS A 207 -4.00 3.61 -10.94
C HIS A 207 -3.99 2.23 -11.62
N ARG A 208 -4.09 2.22 -12.95
CA ARG A 208 -3.94 0.98 -13.73
C ARG A 208 -2.53 0.39 -13.57
N ALA A 209 -1.48 1.22 -13.69
CA ALA A 209 -0.11 0.78 -13.49
C ALA A 209 0.13 0.23 -12.08
N ALA A 210 -0.48 0.86 -11.05
CA ALA A 210 -0.42 0.35 -9.68
C ALA A 210 -1.06 -1.05 -9.55
N VAL A 211 -2.23 -1.26 -10.16
CA VAL A 211 -2.89 -2.57 -10.20
C VAL A 211 -2.04 -3.61 -10.94
N GLU A 212 -1.49 -3.27 -12.09
CA GLU A 212 -0.61 -4.17 -12.86
C GLU A 212 0.63 -4.57 -12.07
N LEU A 213 1.25 -3.64 -11.33
CA LEU A 213 2.36 -3.96 -10.43
C LEU A 213 1.95 -4.87 -9.27
N ALA A 214 0.76 -4.67 -8.72
CA ALA A 214 0.26 -5.51 -7.63
C ALA A 214 0.02 -6.97 -8.08
N LEU A 215 -0.43 -7.15 -9.31
CA LEU A 215 -0.69 -8.46 -9.93
C LEU A 215 0.58 -9.12 -10.50
N ALA A 216 1.63 -8.34 -10.75
CA ALA A 216 2.89 -8.85 -11.26
C ALA A 216 3.62 -9.74 -10.23
N PRO A 217 4.47 -10.69 -10.69
CA PRO A 217 5.34 -11.44 -9.81
C PRO A 217 6.17 -10.52 -8.90
N PRO A 218 6.50 -10.94 -7.66
CA PRO A 218 7.28 -10.13 -6.74
C PRO A 218 8.60 -9.67 -7.36
N ARG A 219 8.82 -8.35 -7.33
CA ARG A 219 10.05 -7.68 -7.74
C ARG A 219 10.41 -6.65 -6.67
N GLY A 220 11.59 -6.05 -6.75
CA GLY A 220 11.89 -4.87 -5.93
C GLY A 220 10.92 -3.72 -6.24
N ALA A 221 10.81 -2.76 -5.32
CA ALA A 221 9.99 -1.57 -5.53
C ALA A 221 10.47 -0.77 -6.75
N VAL A 222 9.54 -0.17 -7.47
CA VAL A 222 9.79 0.61 -8.67
C VAL A 222 9.85 2.10 -8.32
N LEU A 223 10.83 2.82 -8.89
CA LEU A 223 10.89 4.27 -8.80
C LEU A 223 10.23 4.88 -10.04
N GLY A 224 9.15 5.62 -9.83
CA GLY A 224 8.32 6.15 -10.90
C GLY A 224 7.38 5.09 -11.51
N LEU A 225 6.13 5.44 -11.67
CA LEU A 225 5.11 4.58 -12.30
C LEU A 225 4.96 4.87 -13.80
N LEU A 226 5.27 6.08 -14.19
CA LEU A 226 5.00 6.59 -15.53
C LEU A 226 6.12 7.55 -15.98
N HIS A 227 7.17 6.99 -16.55
CA HIS A 227 8.18 7.77 -17.28
C HIS A 227 8.63 7.04 -18.52
#